data_888c4acbff3d4d20bd33fc4a284a82aa
#
_entry.id   888c4acbff3d4d20bd33fc4a284a82aa
#
_cell.length_a   1.000
_cell.length_b   1.000
_cell.length_c   1.000
_cell.angle_alpha   90.00
_cell.angle_beta   90.00
_cell.angle_gamma   90.00
#
_symmetry.space_group_name_H-M   'P 1'
#
loop_
_entity.id
_entity.type
_entity.pdbx_description
1 polymer ?
#
loop_
_entity_poly.entity_id
_entity_poly.type
_entity_poly.pdbx_seq_one_letter_code
_entity_poly.pdbx_strand_id
1 'polypeptide(L)'
;ETGYALLFRIAAGGMLGPDTPVRLRLLEIPAALGAAEGTAMELADAAFPLLADVEVTEDPARAFDGVQHALLVGARPRTKGMERGDLLEANGGIFGPQGRAINDHAAQDVRVVVVGNPANTNALIAAAHAPDVPAERFTALTRLDHNRAVAQLAARAGVAVTDVAGVTIWGNHSA
;
A
#
# COMPACT_ATOMS: atom_id res chain seq x y z
N GLU A 1 5.28 1.82 -11.02
CA GLU A 1 6.11 0.58 -11.03
C GLU A 1 5.78 -0.35 -9.85
N THR A 2 5.80 0.14 -8.57
CA THR A 2 5.52 -0.72 -7.40
C THR A 2 4.10 -1.27 -7.41
N GLY A 3 3.10 -0.44 -7.69
CA GLY A 3 1.71 -0.89 -7.80
C GLY A 3 1.55 -1.97 -8.87
N TYR A 4 2.09 -1.75 -10.05
CA TYR A 4 2.07 -2.71 -11.15
C TYR A 4 2.62 -4.08 -10.72
N ALA A 5 3.82 -4.11 -10.12
CA ALA A 5 4.43 -5.37 -9.68
C ALA A 5 3.63 -6.11 -8.59
N LEU A 6 2.91 -5.37 -7.74
CA LEU A 6 2.06 -5.94 -6.68
C LEU A 6 0.82 -6.63 -7.26
N LEU A 7 0.18 -6.04 -8.27
CA LEU A 7 -1.08 -6.53 -8.81
C LEU A 7 -0.98 -7.98 -9.31
N PHE A 8 0.04 -8.30 -10.09
CA PHE A 8 0.26 -9.66 -10.60
C PHE A 8 0.57 -10.66 -9.48
N ARG A 9 1.30 -10.25 -8.44
CA ARG A 9 1.56 -11.11 -7.28
C ARG A 9 0.31 -11.36 -6.45
N ILE A 10 -0.55 -10.35 -6.28
CA ILE A 10 -1.83 -10.51 -5.57
C ILE A 10 -2.75 -11.43 -6.36
N ALA A 11 -2.89 -11.19 -7.67
CA ALA A 11 -3.70 -12.01 -8.57
C ALA A 11 -3.25 -13.48 -8.60
N ALA A 12 -1.94 -13.73 -8.45
CA ALA A 12 -1.36 -15.07 -8.36
C ALA A 12 -1.48 -15.72 -6.97
N GLY A 13 -2.17 -15.10 -6.00
CA GLY A 13 -2.35 -15.64 -4.65
C GLY A 13 -1.22 -15.33 -3.68
N GLY A 14 -0.25 -14.47 -4.05
CA GLY A 14 0.91 -14.17 -3.22
C GLY A 14 0.62 -13.38 -1.94
N MET A 15 -0.58 -12.81 -1.80
CA MET A 15 -0.97 -12.03 -0.62
C MET A 15 -1.92 -12.79 0.31
N LEU A 16 -2.96 -13.42 -0.22
CA LEU A 16 -4.03 -14.04 0.56
C LEU A 16 -4.01 -15.57 0.50
N GLY A 17 -3.02 -16.15 -0.15
CA GLY A 17 -2.87 -17.59 -0.30
C GLY A 17 -3.44 -18.13 -1.62
N PRO A 18 -3.16 -19.43 -1.91
CA PRO A 18 -3.44 -20.03 -3.22
C PRO A 18 -4.92 -20.37 -3.45
N ASP A 19 -5.76 -20.24 -2.42
CA ASP A 19 -7.16 -20.68 -2.47
C ASP A 19 -8.16 -19.53 -2.29
N THR A 20 -7.67 -18.28 -2.21
CA THR A 20 -8.52 -17.10 -1.95
C THR A 20 -8.72 -16.29 -3.23
N PRO A 21 -9.93 -16.29 -3.82
CA PRO A 21 -10.25 -15.40 -4.93
C PRO A 21 -10.17 -13.94 -4.53
N VAL A 22 -9.69 -13.09 -5.45
CA VAL A 22 -9.54 -11.66 -5.22
C VAL A 22 -10.28 -10.85 -6.28
N ARG A 23 -10.83 -9.71 -5.87
CA ARG A 23 -11.30 -8.64 -6.74
C ARG A 23 -10.40 -7.45 -6.53
N LEU A 24 -9.84 -6.89 -7.60
CA LEU A 24 -8.95 -5.75 -7.56
C LEU A 24 -9.71 -4.48 -7.94
N ARG A 25 -9.53 -3.42 -7.17
CA ARG A 25 -9.97 -2.08 -7.51
C ARG A 25 -8.77 -1.16 -7.58
N LEU A 26 -8.56 -0.57 -8.74
CA LEU A 26 -7.43 0.30 -9.05
C LEU A 26 -7.92 1.74 -9.00
N LEU A 27 -7.59 2.44 -7.92
CA LEU A 27 -7.87 3.87 -7.77
C LEU A 27 -6.71 4.65 -8.36
N GLU A 28 -7.01 5.44 -9.36
CA GLU A 28 -6.02 6.28 -10.03
C GLU A 28 -6.54 7.70 -10.28
N ILE A 29 -5.60 8.60 -10.52
CA ILE A 29 -5.93 9.97 -10.94
C ILE A 29 -6.35 9.98 -12.42
N PRO A 30 -7.16 10.95 -12.88
CA PRO A 30 -7.64 11.00 -14.27
C PRO A 30 -6.54 10.86 -15.32
N ALA A 31 -5.39 11.46 -15.09
CA ALA A 31 -4.25 11.42 -16.02
C ALA A 31 -3.60 10.02 -16.16
N ALA A 32 -3.85 9.11 -15.22
CA ALA A 32 -3.26 7.77 -15.19
C ALA A 32 -4.29 6.65 -15.48
N LEU A 33 -5.57 6.97 -15.65
CA LEU A 33 -6.63 5.98 -15.91
C LEU A 33 -6.30 5.08 -17.10
N GLY A 34 -5.86 5.63 -18.23
CA GLY A 34 -5.52 4.84 -19.42
C GLY A 34 -4.39 3.83 -19.18
N ALA A 35 -3.41 4.18 -18.33
CA ALA A 35 -2.35 3.25 -17.93
C ALA A 35 -2.86 2.14 -16.99
N ALA A 36 -3.80 2.48 -16.11
CA ALA A 36 -4.44 1.51 -15.21
C ALA A 36 -5.34 0.56 -16.00
N GLU A 37 -6.08 1.06 -16.99
CA GLU A 37 -6.90 0.24 -17.90
C GLU A 37 -6.02 -0.73 -18.71
N GLY A 38 -4.87 -0.27 -19.24
CA GLY A 38 -3.89 -1.14 -19.88
C GLY A 38 -3.41 -2.26 -18.95
N THR A 39 -3.12 -1.93 -17.70
CA THR A 39 -2.72 -2.92 -16.69
C THR A 39 -3.86 -3.92 -16.37
N ALA A 40 -5.11 -3.45 -16.32
CA ALA A 40 -6.27 -4.33 -16.12
C ALA A 40 -6.44 -5.31 -17.29
N MET A 41 -6.18 -4.88 -18.53
CA MET A 41 -6.16 -5.77 -19.71
C MET A 41 -5.05 -6.82 -19.60
N GLU A 42 -3.84 -6.43 -19.23
CA GLU A 42 -2.72 -7.37 -19.01
C GLU A 42 -3.05 -8.42 -17.92
N LEU A 43 -3.71 -8.00 -16.84
CA LEU A 43 -4.17 -8.91 -15.78
C LEU A 43 -5.22 -9.89 -16.29
N ALA A 44 -6.14 -9.44 -17.15
CA ALA A 44 -7.14 -10.30 -17.77
C ALA A 44 -6.49 -11.31 -18.73
N ASP A 45 -5.54 -10.86 -19.55
CA ASP A 45 -4.79 -11.71 -20.48
C ASP A 45 -3.95 -12.78 -19.75
N ALA A 46 -3.45 -12.45 -18.56
CA ALA A 46 -2.71 -13.41 -17.72
C ALA A 46 -3.58 -14.55 -17.16
N ALA A 47 -4.90 -14.42 -17.20
CA ALA A 47 -5.89 -15.43 -16.84
C ALA A 47 -5.63 -16.09 -15.46
N PHE A 48 -5.26 -15.30 -14.45
CA PHE A 48 -5.02 -15.80 -13.10
C PHE A 48 -6.28 -16.47 -12.53
N PRO A 49 -6.23 -17.72 -12.08
CA PRO A 49 -7.42 -18.45 -11.63
C PRO A 49 -8.07 -17.87 -10.36
N LEU A 50 -7.32 -17.07 -9.59
CA LEU A 50 -7.82 -16.41 -8.39
C LEU A 50 -8.33 -14.98 -8.64
N LEU A 51 -8.10 -14.41 -9.81
CA LEU A 51 -8.55 -13.08 -10.16
C LEU A 51 -10.00 -13.13 -10.64
N ALA A 52 -10.92 -12.74 -9.76
CA ALA A 52 -12.35 -12.76 -10.08
C ALA A 52 -12.80 -11.52 -10.86
N ASP A 53 -12.17 -10.37 -10.63
CA ASP A 53 -12.52 -9.11 -11.28
C ASP A 53 -11.42 -8.05 -11.12
N VAL A 54 -11.35 -7.11 -12.07
CA VAL A 54 -10.51 -5.90 -12.00
C VAL A 54 -11.34 -4.68 -12.40
N GLU A 55 -11.45 -3.73 -11.51
CA GLU A 55 -12.13 -2.45 -11.76
C GLU A 55 -11.15 -1.29 -11.66
N VAL A 56 -11.19 -0.37 -12.64
CA VAL A 56 -10.42 0.88 -12.63
C VAL A 56 -11.38 2.04 -12.38
N THR A 57 -11.03 2.94 -11.47
CA THR A 57 -11.86 4.10 -11.13
C THR A 57 -11.04 5.27 -10.62
N GLU A 58 -11.54 6.49 -10.80
CA GLU A 58 -11.01 7.70 -10.17
C GLU A 58 -11.81 8.12 -8.92
N ASP A 59 -12.93 7.45 -8.67
CA ASP A 59 -13.81 7.72 -7.54
C ASP A 59 -13.38 6.93 -6.29
N PRO A 60 -12.90 7.61 -5.22
CA PRO A 60 -12.51 6.94 -3.98
C PRO A 60 -13.65 6.18 -3.30
N ALA A 61 -14.89 6.69 -3.36
CA ALA A 61 -16.04 6.03 -2.75
C ALA A 61 -16.26 4.65 -3.40
N ARG A 62 -16.21 4.61 -4.72
CA ARG A 62 -16.33 3.38 -5.50
C ARG A 62 -15.14 2.44 -5.30
N ALA A 63 -13.92 3.00 -5.24
CA ALA A 63 -12.71 2.21 -5.05
C ALA A 63 -12.70 1.48 -3.70
N PHE A 64 -13.16 2.13 -2.63
CA PHE A 64 -13.11 1.57 -1.28
C PHE A 64 -14.39 0.86 -0.85
N ASP A 65 -15.46 0.84 -1.66
CA ASP A 65 -16.72 0.20 -1.31
C ASP A 65 -16.56 -1.29 -0.99
N GLY A 66 -16.75 -1.67 0.28
CA GLY A 66 -16.63 -3.04 0.79
C GLY A 66 -15.22 -3.63 0.76
N VAL A 67 -14.17 -2.81 0.58
CA VAL A 67 -12.78 -3.26 0.52
C VAL A 67 -12.31 -3.77 1.88
N GLN A 68 -11.72 -4.96 1.90
CA GLN A 68 -11.13 -5.59 3.08
C GLN A 68 -9.62 -5.34 3.21
N HIS A 69 -8.92 -5.09 2.11
CA HIS A 69 -7.48 -4.83 2.08
C HIS A 69 -7.19 -3.61 1.20
N ALA A 70 -6.76 -2.52 1.80
CA ALA A 70 -6.37 -1.30 1.11
C ALA A 70 -4.84 -1.15 1.08
N LEU A 71 -4.27 -1.04 -0.12
CA LEU A 71 -2.84 -0.81 -0.32
C LEU A 71 -2.65 0.60 -0.87
N LEU A 72 -2.24 1.54 -0.04
CA LEU A 72 -2.04 2.94 -0.41
C LEU A 72 -0.61 3.14 -0.93
N VAL A 73 -0.42 2.88 -2.22
CA VAL A 73 0.90 2.85 -2.86
C VAL A 73 1.30 4.22 -3.40
N GLY A 74 0.34 4.95 -3.97
CA GLY A 74 0.56 6.25 -4.57
C GLY A 74 0.90 7.32 -3.53
N ALA A 75 1.94 8.12 -3.81
CA ALA A 75 2.30 9.29 -3.02
C ALA A 75 2.99 10.31 -3.93
N ARG A 76 3.00 11.58 -3.52
CA ARG A 76 3.75 12.60 -4.24
C ARG A 76 5.24 12.48 -3.91
N PRO A 77 6.10 12.19 -4.90
CA PRO A 77 7.54 12.11 -4.65
C PRO A 77 8.11 13.49 -4.31
N ARG A 78 9.17 13.52 -3.50
CA ARG A 78 9.91 14.75 -3.23
C ARG A 78 10.62 15.21 -4.50
N THR A 79 10.40 16.44 -4.90
CA THR A 79 11.11 17.08 -6.02
C THR A 79 12.23 17.97 -5.50
N LYS A 80 13.20 18.28 -6.37
CA LYS A 80 14.33 19.16 -6.02
C LYS A 80 13.81 20.55 -5.64
N GLY A 81 14.20 21.03 -4.46
CA GLY A 81 13.75 22.34 -3.93
C GLY A 81 12.47 22.29 -3.08
N MET A 82 11.81 21.15 -2.97
CA MET A 82 10.64 21.00 -2.12
C MET A 82 11.07 20.87 -0.65
N GLU A 83 10.49 21.72 0.21
CA GLU A 83 10.70 21.63 1.66
C GLU A 83 9.89 20.48 2.28
N ARG A 84 10.21 20.13 3.52
CA ARG A 84 9.53 19.06 4.23
C ARG A 84 8.05 19.36 4.49
N GLY A 85 7.74 20.64 4.73
CA GLY A 85 6.37 21.13 4.90
C GLY A 85 5.52 20.97 3.65
N ASP A 86 6.06 21.35 2.49
CA ASP A 86 5.37 21.25 1.19
C ASP A 86 5.02 19.79 0.85
N LEU A 87 5.96 18.88 1.14
CA LEU A 87 5.74 17.45 0.92
C LEU A 87 4.64 16.91 1.84
N LEU A 88 4.62 17.35 3.09
CA LEU A 88 3.61 16.96 4.06
C LEU A 88 2.21 17.42 3.64
N GLU A 89 2.09 18.69 3.22
CA GLU A 89 0.83 19.26 2.74
C GLU A 89 0.33 18.53 1.48
N ALA A 90 1.21 18.34 0.51
CA ALA A 90 0.87 17.63 -0.73
C ALA A 90 0.39 16.18 -0.50
N ASN A 91 1.04 15.46 0.41
CA ASN A 91 0.62 14.10 0.77
C ASN A 91 -0.62 14.11 1.68
N GLY A 92 -0.80 15.11 2.54
CA GLY A 92 -2.03 15.33 3.31
C GLY A 92 -3.26 15.44 2.42
N GLY A 93 -3.12 16.15 1.29
CA GLY A 93 -4.14 16.26 0.24
C GLY A 93 -4.48 14.95 -0.47
N ILE A 94 -3.63 13.93 -0.40
CA ILE A 94 -3.87 12.59 -0.95
C ILE A 94 -4.43 11.66 0.13
N PHE A 95 -3.74 11.50 1.24
CA PHE A 95 -4.06 10.48 2.25
C PHE A 95 -5.23 10.85 3.16
N GLY A 96 -5.52 12.14 3.35
CA GLY A 96 -6.70 12.58 4.08
C GLY A 96 -8.01 12.16 3.40
N PRO A 97 -8.25 12.53 2.13
CA PRO A 97 -9.43 12.07 1.38
C PRO A 97 -9.54 10.54 1.28
N GLN A 98 -8.43 9.82 1.09
CA GLN A 98 -8.44 8.36 1.07
C GLN A 98 -8.81 7.78 2.44
N GLY A 99 -8.31 8.35 3.54
CA GLY A 99 -8.69 7.97 4.90
C GLY A 99 -10.20 8.12 5.13
N ARG A 100 -10.79 9.24 4.73
CA ARG A 100 -12.25 9.45 4.80
C ARG A 100 -13.02 8.43 3.97
N ALA A 101 -12.62 8.21 2.74
CA ALA A 101 -13.28 7.24 1.87
C ALA A 101 -13.20 5.80 2.42
N ILE A 102 -12.08 5.42 3.02
CA ILE A 102 -11.95 4.14 3.75
C ILE A 102 -12.91 4.09 4.94
N ASN A 103 -12.99 5.18 5.74
CA ASN A 103 -13.92 5.27 6.86
C ASN A 103 -15.36 5.03 6.45
N ASP A 104 -15.77 5.68 5.36
CA ASP A 104 -17.17 5.78 4.95
C ASP A 104 -17.64 4.56 4.13
N HIS A 105 -16.73 3.88 3.44
CA HIS A 105 -17.11 2.88 2.43
C HIS A 105 -16.45 1.51 2.59
N ALA A 106 -15.32 1.39 3.28
CA ALA A 106 -14.63 0.11 3.39
C ALA A 106 -15.38 -0.89 4.31
N ALA A 107 -15.03 -2.15 4.18
CA ALA A 107 -15.55 -3.19 5.07
C ALA A 107 -15.13 -2.91 6.54
N GLN A 108 -15.97 -3.33 7.49
CA GLN A 108 -15.70 -3.11 8.93
C GLN A 108 -14.39 -3.75 9.41
N ASP A 109 -13.92 -4.79 8.73
CA ASP A 109 -12.68 -5.51 9.01
C ASP A 109 -11.51 -5.06 8.13
N VAL A 110 -11.60 -3.93 7.45
CA VAL A 110 -10.57 -3.40 6.55
C VAL A 110 -9.20 -3.35 7.23
N ARG A 111 -8.15 -3.71 6.48
CA ARG A 111 -6.74 -3.57 6.84
C ARG A 111 -6.05 -2.71 5.81
N VAL A 112 -5.32 -1.72 6.29
CA VAL A 112 -4.68 -0.70 5.45
C VAL A 112 -3.17 -0.80 5.57
N VAL A 113 -2.48 -0.90 4.42
CA VAL A 113 -1.02 -0.83 4.34
C VAL A 113 -0.64 0.39 3.52
N VAL A 114 0.06 1.31 4.14
CA VAL A 114 0.57 2.51 3.47
C VAL A 114 1.99 2.25 3.00
N VAL A 115 2.19 2.34 1.70
CA VAL A 115 3.47 2.11 1.01
C VAL A 115 4.10 3.43 0.57
N GLY A 116 3.25 4.38 0.15
CA GLY A 116 3.69 5.70 -0.34
C GLY A 116 4.45 6.50 0.71
N ASN A 117 5.64 6.99 0.35
CA ASN A 117 6.51 7.72 1.28
C ASN A 117 6.11 9.21 1.41
N PRO A 118 6.26 9.77 2.63
CA PRO A 118 6.74 9.17 3.89
C PRO A 118 5.68 8.27 4.55
N ALA A 119 5.89 6.96 4.48
CA ALA A 119 4.87 5.96 4.80
C ALA A 119 4.30 6.08 6.22
N ASN A 120 5.13 6.29 7.24
CA ASN A 120 4.69 6.43 8.63
C ASN A 120 3.77 7.65 8.81
N THR A 121 4.15 8.80 8.23
CA THR A 121 3.37 10.03 8.30
C THR A 121 2.05 9.90 7.53
N ASN A 122 2.10 9.31 6.35
CA ASN A 122 0.93 9.10 5.51
C ASN A 122 -0.07 8.12 6.16
N ALA A 123 0.43 7.08 6.83
CA ALA A 123 -0.41 6.16 7.61
C ALA A 123 -1.11 6.87 8.78
N LEU A 124 -0.40 7.75 9.49
CA LEU A 124 -0.98 8.55 10.56
C LEU A 124 -2.06 9.51 10.03
N ILE A 125 -1.81 10.16 8.90
CA ILE A 125 -2.78 11.07 8.26
C ILE A 125 -4.03 10.28 7.86
N ALA A 126 -3.88 9.15 7.19
CA ALA A 126 -5.01 8.33 6.77
C ALA A 126 -5.85 7.86 7.98
N ALA A 127 -5.19 7.35 9.03
CA ALA A 127 -5.85 6.91 10.26
C ALA A 127 -6.59 8.06 10.97
N ALA A 128 -6.00 9.26 11.04
CA ALA A 128 -6.63 10.43 11.65
C ALA A 128 -7.91 10.89 10.91
N HIS A 129 -8.05 10.53 9.63
CA HIS A 129 -9.23 10.82 8.82
C HIS A 129 -10.23 9.64 8.72
N ALA A 130 -9.96 8.55 9.44
CA ALA A 130 -10.83 7.38 9.51
C ALA A 130 -11.15 7.02 10.98
N PRO A 131 -11.92 7.86 11.69
CA PRO A 131 -12.14 7.71 13.13
C PRO A 131 -12.89 6.43 13.53
N ASP A 132 -13.69 5.85 12.64
CA ASP A 132 -14.46 4.63 12.90
C ASP A 132 -13.66 3.35 12.63
N VAL A 133 -12.49 3.47 11.98
CA VAL A 133 -11.58 2.34 11.73
C VAL A 133 -10.53 2.29 12.84
N PRO A 134 -10.37 1.17 13.57
CA PRO A 134 -9.37 1.04 14.61
C PRO A 134 -7.96 1.38 14.12
N ALA A 135 -7.22 2.20 14.87
CA ALA A 135 -5.90 2.71 14.45
C ALA A 135 -4.88 1.59 14.18
N GLU A 136 -4.97 0.46 14.88
CA GLU A 136 -4.12 -0.72 14.69
C GLU A 136 -4.31 -1.42 13.34
N ARG A 137 -5.34 -1.07 12.59
CA ARG A 137 -5.56 -1.57 11.23
C ARG A 137 -4.82 -0.78 10.17
N PHE A 138 -4.26 0.38 10.54
CA PHE A 138 -3.37 1.15 9.68
C PHE A 138 -1.92 0.81 9.96
N THR A 139 -1.22 0.35 8.95
CA THR A 139 0.19 -0.01 9.02
C THR A 139 1.00 0.70 7.94
N ALA A 140 2.25 1.00 8.24
CA ALA A 140 3.20 1.55 7.28
C ALA A 140 4.20 0.46 6.85
N LEU A 141 4.54 0.40 5.57
CA LEU A 141 5.46 -0.59 5.06
C LEU A 141 6.91 -0.22 5.41
N THR A 142 7.43 -0.82 6.48
CA THR A 142 8.83 -0.73 6.92
C THR A 142 9.57 -2.06 6.81
N ARG A 143 8.98 -3.04 6.15
CA ARG A 143 9.53 -4.40 6.03
C ARG A 143 10.90 -4.42 5.36
N LEU A 144 11.15 -3.53 4.40
CA LEU A 144 12.44 -3.46 3.70
C LEU A 144 13.57 -3.05 4.64
N ASP A 145 13.34 -2.10 5.54
CA ASP A 145 14.32 -1.67 6.54
C ASP A 145 14.63 -2.79 7.53
N HIS A 146 13.59 -3.50 7.97
CA HIS A 146 13.74 -4.67 8.82
C HIS A 146 14.61 -5.76 8.12
N ASN A 147 14.28 -6.09 6.87
CA ASN A 147 15.00 -7.11 6.12
C ASN A 147 16.47 -6.72 5.89
N ARG A 148 16.73 -5.43 5.63
CA ARG A 148 18.10 -4.91 5.51
C ARG A 148 18.88 -5.04 6.81
N ALA A 149 18.27 -4.71 7.95
CA ALA A 149 18.90 -4.86 9.26
C ALA A 149 19.23 -6.33 9.55
N VAL A 150 18.29 -7.23 9.34
CA VAL A 150 18.51 -8.68 9.49
C VAL A 150 19.63 -9.19 8.59
N ALA A 151 19.64 -8.81 7.31
CA ALA A 151 20.66 -9.23 6.36
C ALA A 151 22.06 -8.73 6.75
N GLN A 152 22.18 -7.48 7.18
CA GLN A 152 23.47 -6.93 7.62
C GLN A 152 23.97 -7.56 8.92
N LEU A 153 23.07 -7.84 9.88
CA LEU A 153 23.42 -8.54 11.12
C LEU A 153 23.92 -9.98 10.82
N ALA A 154 23.17 -10.70 9.97
CA ALA A 154 23.55 -12.06 9.56
C ALA A 154 24.92 -12.09 8.89
N ALA A 155 25.16 -11.19 7.92
CA ALA A 155 26.43 -11.10 7.22
C ALA A 155 27.59 -10.78 8.17
N ARG A 156 27.39 -9.88 9.13
CA ARG A 156 28.43 -9.49 10.10
C ARG A 156 28.69 -10.58 11.13
N ALA A 157 27.70 -11.37 11.49
CA ALA A 157 27.80 -12.50 12.40
C ALA A 157 28.33 -13.80 11.70
N GLY A 158 28.29 -13.83 10.36
CA GLY A 158 28.69 -15.03 9.60
C GLY A 158 27.67 -16.16 9.70
N VAL A 159 26.37 -15.83 9.88
CA VAL A 159 25.26 -16.80 10.03
C VAL A 159 24.21 -16.64 8.92
N ALA A 160 23.30 -17.59 8.81
CA ALA A 160 22.16 -17.47 7.89
C ALA A 160 21.16 -16.41 8.39
N VAL A 161 20.43 -15.76 7.48
CA VAL A 161 19.39 -14.77 7.83
C VAL A 161 18.28 -15.39 8.70
N THR A 162 18.04 -16.69 8.57
CA THR A 162 17.08 -17.47 9.37
C THR A 162 17.49 -17.63 10.84
N ASP A 163 18.77 -17.45 11.15
CA ASP A 163 19.31 -17.57 12.51
C ASP A 163 19.22 -16.23 13.29
N VAL A 164 18.84 -15.14 12.60
CA VAL A 164 18.68 -13.83 13.18
C VAL A 164 17.20 -13.60 13.51
N ALA A 165 16.86 -13.62 14.79
CA ALA A 165 15.49 -13.45 15.29
C ALA A 165 15.39 -12.31 16.31
N GLY A 166 14.16 -11.85 16.60
CA GLY A 166 13.89 -10.85 17.63
C GLY A 166 14.34 -9.43 17.29
N VAL A 167 14.63 -9.13 16.02
CA VAL A 167 15.06 -7.79 15.58
C VAL A 167 13.87 -6.85 15.56
N THR A 168 14.00 -5.70 16.21
CA THR A 168 13.02 -4.61 16.16
C THR A 168 13.71 -3.33 15.70
N ILE A 169 13.10 -2.62 14.76
CA ILE A 169 13.60 -1.33 14.27
C ILE A 169 12.76 -0.22 14.90
N TRP A 170 13.45 0.75 15.47
CA TRP A 170 12.84 1.94 16.06
C TRP A 170 13.37 3.19 15.36
N GLY A 171 12.50 4.20 15.22
CA GLY A 171 12.90 5.51 14.75
C GLY A 171 12.35 5.86 13.37
N ASN A 172 12.99 6.86 12.75
CA ASN A 172 12.57 7.40 11.48
C ASN A 172 12.97 6.49 10.31
N HIS A 173 12.08 6.34 9.34
CA HIS A 173 12.32 5.58 8.11
C HIS A 173 13.36 6.23 7.18
N SER A 174 13.60 7.52 7.29
CA SER A 174 14.55 8.26 6.44
C SER A 174 15.85 8.56 7.18
N ALA A 175 16.95 8.17 6.61
CA ALA A 175 18.28 8.63 7.02
C ALA A 175 18.66 9.93 6.32
#